data_1c0c80ce8437b9426d26e3ce07a0e3d1
#
_entry.id   1c0c80ce8437b9426d26e3ce07a0e3d1
#
_cell.length_a   1.000
_cell.length_b   1.000
_cell.length_c   1.000
_cell.angle_alpha   90.00
_cell.angle_beta   90.00
_cell.angle_gamma   90.00
#
_symmetry.space_group_name_H-M   'P 1'
#
loop_
_entity.id
_entity.type
_entity.pdbx_description
1 polymer ?
#
loop_
_entity_poly.entity_id
_entity_poly.type
_entity_poly.pdbx_seq_one_letter_code
_entity_poly.pdbx_strand_id
1 'polypeptide(L)'
;MHLIQPDLHTRRAFLRRSTQLGLAGTALPFALNLAAMGEAAAFTATDYKALVCVFLYGGNDYANTVVTYDDDSYNRYAAIRGGAGQAGGGIAIAKAALANTVLTPTVPLPGGRQYALHPAMPGMAQLFNTGKAAVQLNVGPLVVPLTRAQYSSNNRALYPLPPKLFSHNDQQSVWQSSSPEGSTVGWGG
;
A
#
# COMPACT_ATOMS: atom_id res chain seq x y z
N MET A 1 3.32 8.48 -44.93
CA MET A 1 3.08 8.70 -43.47
C MET A 1 2.30 7.51 -42.97
N HIS A 2 2.98 6.48 -42.45
CA HIS A 2 2.34 5.22 -42.09
C HIS A 2 1.79 5.31 -40.67
N LEU A 3 0.50 5.24 -40.61
CA LEU A 3 -0.29 5.14 -39.41
C LEU A 3 0.02 3.82 -38.68
N ILE A 4 0.20 3.92 -37.39
CA ILE A 4 0.53 2.90 -36.41
C ILE A 4 -0.48 1.76 -36.53
N GLN A 5 -0.04 0.55 -36.87
CA GLN A 5 -0.88 -0.65 -36.84
C GLN A 5 -1.07 -1.12 -35.38
N PRO A 6 -2.32 -1.28 -34.93
CA PRO A 6 -2.61 -1.63 -33.51
C PRO A 6 -2.00 -2.96 -33.06
N ASP A 7 -1.82 -3.90 -33.97
CA ASP A 7 -1.35 -5.27 -33.69
C ASP A 7 0.14 -5.36 -33.32
N LEU A 8 0.88 -4.26 -33.46
CA LEU A 8 2.31 -4.21 -33.12
C LEU A 8 2.61 -3.70 -31.71
N HIS A 9 1.58 -3.39 -30.93
CA HIS A 9 1.72 -2.84 -29.59
C HIS A 9 1.47 -3.87 -28.46
N THR A 10 1.99 -5.09 -28.63
CA THR A 10 2.04 -6.05 -27.53
C THR A 10 3.05 -5.57 -26.47
N ARG A 11 2.84 -5.98 -25.20
CA ARG A 11 3.77 -5.74 -24.09
C ARG A 11 5.23 -6.03 -24.47
N ARG A 12 5.44 -7.06 -25.28
CA ARG A 12 6.76 -7.49 -25.77
C ARG A 12 7.39 -6.49 -26.75
N ALA A 13 6.59 -5.86 -27.61
CA ALA A 13 7.06 -4.82 -28.53
C ALA A 13 7.40 -3.52 -27.80
N PHE A 14 6.63 -3.16 -26.77
CA PHE A 14 6.92 -2.03 -25.89
C PHE A 14 8.25 -2.24 -25.14
N LEU A 15 8.45 -3.38 -24.51
CA LEU A 15 9.69 -3.71 -23.78
C LEU A 15 10.91 -3.76 -24.69
N ARG A 16 10.80 -4.33 -25.91
CA ARG A 16 11.90 -4.32 -26.88
C ARG A 16 12.29 -2.90 -27.33
N ARG A 17 11.32 -2.03 -27.56
CA ARG A 17 11.59 -0.63 -27.93
C ARG A 17 12.17 0.18 -26.79
N SER A 18 11.72 -0.06 -25.55
CA SER A 18 12.28 0.57 -24.36
C SER A 18 13.73 0.18 -24.11
N THR A 19 14.11 -1.09 -24.34
CA THR A 19 15.49 -1.56 -24.23
C THR A 19 16.38 -0.99 -25.34
N GLN A 20 15.89 -0.85 -26.56
CA GLN A 20 16.64 -0.25 -27.68
C GLN A 20 16.88 1.25 -27.48
N LEU A 21 15.94 1.96 -26.87
CA LEU A 21 16.08 3.38 -26.52
C LEU A 21 17.02 3.59 -25.32
N GLY A 22 17.04 2.65 -24.35
CA GLY A 22 17.94 2.70 -23.20
C GLY A 22 19.42 2.49 -23.57
N LEU A 23 19.72 1.83 -24.69
CA LEU A 23 21.07 1.64 -25.19
C LEU A 23 21.63 2.84 -25.98
N ALA A 24 20.77 3.78 -26.38
CA ALA A 24 21.17 4.97 -27.17
C ALA A 24 21.69 6.15 -26.33
N GLY A 25 21.92 5.95 -25.04
CA GLY A 25 22.64 6.82 -24.11
C GLY A 25 22.23 8.28 -24.04
N THR A 26 21.94 8.73 -22.84
CA THR A 26 21.81 10.10 -22.31
C THR A 26 20.44 10.76 -22.40
N ALA A 27 20.07 11.45 -21.35
CA ALA A 27 18.97 12.41 -21.02
C ALA A 27 17.69 12.56 -21.92
N LEU A 28 17.72 12.22 -23.18
CA LEU A 28 16.53 12.10 -24.07
C LEU A 28 15.56 10.97 -23.71
N PRO A 29 15.95 9.86 -23.07
CA PRO A 29 15.04 8.73 -22.81
C PRO A 29 13.91 9.06 -21.87
N PHE A 30 14.11 9.96 -20.92
CA PHE A 30 13.07 10.26 -19.93
C PHE A 30 11.91 11.08 -20.52
N ALA A 31 12.22 12.06 -21.35
CA ALA A 31 11.20 12.87 -22.03
C ALA A 31 10.43 12.06 -23.09
N LEU A 32 11.12 11.16 -23.80
CA LEU A 32 10.50 10.26 -24.77
C LEU A 32 9.67 9.16 -24.12
N ASN A 33 10.09 8.64 -22.95
CA ASN A 33 9.28 7.73 -22.16
C ASN A 33 8.03 8.41 -21.60
N LEU A 34 8.14 9.67 -21.15
CA LEU A 34 7.00 10.44 -20.69
C LEU A 34 6.03 10.76 -21.84
N ALA A 35 6.55 11.09 -23.02
CA ALA A 35 5.75 11.32 -24.22
C ALA A 35 5.08 10.02 -24.71
N ALA A 36 5.77 8.88 -24.68
CA ALA A 36 5.20 7.58 -25.04
C ALA A 36 4.16 7.10 -24.02
N MET A 37 4.31 7.45 -22.75
CA MET A 37 3.28 7.24 -21.71
C MET A 37 2.10 8.18 -21.93
N GLY A 38 2.33 9.41 -22.39
CA GLY A 38 1.30 10.37 -22.74
C GLY A 38 0.51 9.93 -23.98
N GLU A 39 1.15 9.38 -25.00
CA GLU A 39 0.47 8.82 -26.17
C GLU A 39 -0.32 7.54 -25.83
N ALA A 40 0.19 6.70 -24.94
CA ALA A 40 -0.56 5.54 -24.45
C ALA A 40 -1.80 5.95 -23.63
N ALA A 41 -1.74 7.10 -22.95
CA ALA A 41 -2.88 7.68 -22.24
C ALA A 41 -3.87 8.41 -23.16
N ALA A 42 -3.46 8.81 -24.38
CA ALA A 42 -4.31 9.47 -25.38
C ALA A 42 -5.11 8.48 -26.25
N PHE A 43 -4.98 7.18 -26.02
CA PHE A 43 -5.85 6.20 -26.66
C PHE A 43 -7.25 6.32 -26.07
N THR A 44 -8.20 6.80 -26.87
CA THR A 44 -9.64 6.78 -26.57
C THR A 44 -10.19 5.35 -26.68
N ALA A 45 -9.66 4.43 -25.90
CA ALA A 45 -10.33 3.18 -25.66
C ALA A 45 -11.47 3.47 -24.68
N THR A 46 -12.70 3.34 -25.09
CA THR A 46 -13.90 3.61 -24.30
C THR A 46 -14.03 2.71 -23.07
N ASP A 47 -13.19 1.70 -22.94
CA ASP A 47 -13.18 0.71 -21.86
C ASP A 47 -11.78 0.49 -21.23
N TYR A 48 -10.77 1.31 -21.55
CA TYR A 48 -9.45 1.17 -20.97
C TYR A 48 -9.48 1.39 -19.45
N LYS A 49 -9.03 0.38 -18.72
CA LYS A 49 -8.88 0.43 -17.26
C LYS A 49 -7.43 0.14 -16.91
N ALA A 50 -6.86 0.95 -16.04
CA ALA A 50 -5.52 0.76 -15.52
C ALA A 50 -5.56 0.48 -14.02
N LEU A 51 -4.81 -0.51 -13.59
CA LEU A 51 -4.49 -0.72 -12.18
C LEU A 51 -3.13 -0.09 -11.91
N VAL A 52 -3.11 0.88 -10.99
CA VAL A 52 -1.89 1.54 -10.54
C VAL A 52 -1.60 1.08 -9.12
N CYS A 53 -0.46 0.40 -8.94
CA CYS A 53 0.03 0.03 -7.62
C CYS A 53 1.03 1.05 -7.12
N VAL A 54 0.77 1.60 -5.93
CA VAL A 54 1.70 2.44 -5.20
C VAL A 54 2.21 1.66 -4.00
N PHE A 55 3.48 1.23 -4.06
CA PHE A 55 4.12 0.52 -2.98
C PHE A 55 4.89 1.49 -2.11
N LEU A 56 4.49 1.61 -0.84
CA LEU A 56 5.18 2.44 0.14
C LEU A 56 6.36 1.64 0.70
N TYR A 57 7.48 1.79 0.03
CA TYR A 57 8.71 1.00 0.19
C TYR A 57 9.37 1.09 1.56
N GLY A 58 9.14 2.17 2.29
CA GLY A 58 9.66 2.36 3.64
C GLY A 58 9.25 3.71 4.21
N GLY A 59 9.54 3.92 5.49
CA GLY A 59 9.21 5.16 6.19
C GLY A 59 7.72 5.37 6.46
N ASN A 60 6.87 4.39 6.17
CA ASN A 60 5.44 4.47 6.48
C ASN A 60 5.15 3.95 7.89
N ASP A 61 4.60 4.81 8.74
CA ASP A 61 4.03 4.41 10.01
C ASP A 61 2.55 4.03 9.82
N TYR A 62 2.30 2.75 9.61
CA TYR A 62 0.95 2.24 9.36
C TYR A 62 -0.05 2.58 10.48
N ALA A 63 0.41 2.61 11.73
CA ALA A 63 -0.43 2.87 12.89
C ALA A 63 -0.79 4.37 13.03
N ASN A 64 -0.09 5.26 12.32
CA ASN A 64 -0.44 6.66 12.16
C ASN A 64 -1.04 6.97 10.78
N THR A 65 -1.03 6.02 9.86
CA THR A 65 -1.73 6.14 8.57
C THR A 65 -3.23 5.90 8.74
N VAL A 66 -3.60 4.82 9.43
CA VAL A 66 -4.98 4.50 9.80
C VAL A 66 -5.04 4.37 11.32
N VAL A 67 -5.71 5.30 11.97
CA VAL A 67 -5.74 5.43 13.43
C VAL A 67 -7.12 5.01 13.94
N THR A 68 -7.14 4.28 15.04
CA THR A 68 -8.38 3.97 15.75
C THR A 68 -9.00 5.22 16.33
N TYR A 69 -10.34 5.41 16.16
CA TYR A 69 -11.01 6.65 16.52
C TYR A 69 -12.08 6.48 17.60
N ASP A 70 -12.66 5.28 17.79
CA ASP A 70 -13.50 5.01 18.97
C ASP A 70 -12.70 5.19 20.26
N ASP A 71 -13.39 5.58 21.35
CA ASP A 71 -12.72 5.99 22.59
C ASP A 71 -11.83 4.89 23.17
N ASP A 72 -12.33 3.67 23.24
CA ASP A 72 -11.60 2.56 23.84
C ASP A 72 -10.30 2.22 23.08
N SER A 73 -10.42 2.11 21.74
CA SER A 73 -9.28 1.76 20.91
C SER A 73 -8.30 2.94 20.78
N TYR A 74 -8.81 4.16 20.69
CA TYR A 74 -7.97 5.36 20.67
C TYR A 74 -7.16 5.53 21.96
N ASN A 75 -7.77 5.33 23.12
CA ASN A 75 -7.08 5.44 24.40
C ASN A 75 -5.93 4.42 24.51
N ARG A 76 -6.13 3.18 24.02
CA ARG A 76 -5.07 2.17 23.95
C ARG A 76 -3.96 2.59 22.98
N TYR A 77 -4.31 3.10 21.81
CA TYR A 77 -3.35 3.62 20.85
C TYR A 77 -2.52 4.76 21.46
N ALA A 78 -3.15 5.73 22.10
CA ALA A 78 -2.47 6.86 22.72
C ALA A 78 -1.57 6.43 23.87
N ALA A 79 -2.02 5.46 24.69
CA ALA A 79 -1.21 4.91 25.78
C ALA A 79 0.04 4.17 25.27
N ILE A 80 -0.08 3.41 24.18
CA ILE A 80 1.03 2.62 23.63
C ILE A 80 2.04 3.52 22.91
N ARG A 81 1.57 4.50 22.15
CA ARG A 81 2.43 5.33 21.30
C ARG A 81 2.91 6.61 21.96
N GLY A 82 2.33 6.98 23.10
CA GLY A 82 2.63 8.22 23.81
C GLY A 82 2.26 9.48 23.01
N GLY A 83 2.46 10.65 23.56
CA GLY A 83 2.03 11.91 22.95
C GLY A 83 0.58 12.24 23.29
N ALA A 84 -0.07 13.16 22.56
CA ALA A 84 -1.48 13.52 22.77
C ALA A 84 -1.87 13.84 24.22
N GLY A 85 -0.96 14.48 24.97
CA GLY A 85 -1.16 14.82 26.40
C GLY A 85 -0.53 13.83 27.39
N GLN A 86 0.18 12.80 26.93
CA GLN A 86 0.95 11.91 27.80
C GLN A 86 2.24 12.58 28.30
N ALA A 87 2.59 12.33 29.59
CA ALA A 87 3.73 12.97 30.31
C ALA A 87 5.03 12.49 29.73
N GLY A 88 5.47 12.20 28.80
CA GLY A 88 6.77 11.76 28.22
C GLY A 88 6.89 12.07 26.74
N GLY A 89 5.90 12.74 26.16
CA GLY A 89 5.82 12.92 24.73
C GLY A 89 5.54 11.60 23.99
N GLY A 90 5.59 11.62 22.68
CA GLY A 90 5.39 10.44 21.85
C GLY A 90 4.89 10.79 20.46
N ILE A 91 4.43 9.78 19.73
CA ILE A 91 4.05 9.86 18.32
C ILE A 91 2.57 9.60 18.06
N ALA A 92 1.74 9.48 19.10
CA ALA A 92 0.31 9.39 18.93
C ALA A 92 -0.26 10.72 18.40
N ILE A 93 -1.14 10.64 17.43
CA ILE A 93 -1.83 11.81 16.88
C ILE A 93 -2.99 12.17 17.81
N ALA A 94 -3.12 13.46 18.16
CA ALA A 94 -4.21 13.93 19.00
C ALA A 94 -5.59 13.62 18.36
N LYS A 95 -6.53 13.13 19.16
CA LYS A 95 -7.87 12.73 18.66
C LYS A 95 -8.60 13.85 17.93
N ALA A 96 -8.48 15.08 18.45
CA ALA A 96 -9.07 16.25 17.83
C ALA A 96 -8.55 16.53 16.41
N ALA A 97 -7.25 16.22 16.15
CA ALA A 97 -6.66 16.40 14.82
C ALA A 97 -7.21 15.39 13.78
N LEU A 98 -7.74 14.27 14.23
CA LEU A 98 -8.30 13.21 13.37
C LEU A 98 -9.74 13.51 12.92
N ALA A 99 -10.43 14.49 13.51
CA ALA A 99 -11.87 14.72 13.30
C ALA A 99 -12.25 14.91 11.81
N ASN A 100 -11.39 15.56 11.02
CA ASN A 100 -11.66 15.84 9.60
C ASN A 100 -11.37 14.66 8.66
N THR A 101 -10.83 13.56 9.18
CA THR A 101 -10.44 12.39 8.40
C THR A 101 -11.11 11.11 8.87
N VAL A 102 -12.16 11.23 9.66
CA VAL A 102 -12.96 10.09 10.14
C VAL A 102 -13.58 9.35 8.96
N LEU A 103 -13.46 8.03 8.99
CA LEU A 103 -14.02 7.14 7.99
C LEU A 103 -15.42 6.71 8.40
N THR A 104 -16.37 6.91 7.50
CA THR A 104 -17.78 6.53 7.69
C THR A 104 -18.11 5.37 6.74
N PRO A 105 -17.93 4.11 7.17
CA PRO A 105 -18.27 2.97 6.34
C PRO A 105 -19.79 2.86 6.14
N THR A 106 -20.21 2.33 4.99
CA THR A 106 -21.63 2.13 4.67
C THR A 106 -22.33 1.15 5.62
N VAL A 107 -21.55 0.21 6.17
CA VAL A 107 -22.02 -0.73 7.20
C VAL A 107 -21.19 -0.50 8.46
N PRO A 108 -21.83 -0.25 9.61
CA PRO A 108 -21.12 -0.07 10.88
C PRO A 108 -20.22 -1.27 11.19
N LEU A 109 -19.02 -1.01 11.68
CA LEU A 109 -18.09 -2.06 12.04
C LEU A 109 -18.49 -2.76 13.35
N PRO A 110 -18.24 -4.07 13.49
CA PRO A 110 -18.53 -4.80 14.70
C PRO A 110 -17.86 -4.18 15.94
N GLY A 111 -18.58 -4.16 17.06
CA GLY A 111 -18.07 -3.63 18.32
C GLY A 111 -17.95 -2.10 18.37
N GLY A 112 -18.64 -1.38 17.49
CA GLY A 112 -18.63 0.08 17.46
C GLY A 112 -17.28 0.69 17.06
N ARG A 113 -16.41 -0.08 16.41
CA ARG A 113 -15.08 0.36 15.98
C ARG A 113 -15.18 1.49 14.97
N GLN A 114 -14.34 2.49 15.17
CA GLN A 114 -14.20 3.63 14.27
C GLN A 114 -12.73 3.84 13.93
N TYR A 115 -12.50 4.38 12.76
CA TYR A 115 -11.16 4.70 12.27
C TYR A 115 -11.13 6.09 11.63
N ALA A 116 -9.96 6.70 11.65
CA ALA A 116 -9.67 7.92 10.91
C ALA A 116 -8.35 7.75 10.17
N LEU A 117 -8.16 8.49 9.10
CA LEU A 117 -6.86 8.56 8.43
C LEU A 117 -5.98 9.63 9.06
N HIS A 118 -4.69 9.59 8.77
CA HIS A 118 -3.77 10.65 9.16
C HIS A 118 -4.33 12.03 8.75
N PRO A 119 -4.17 13.09 9.56
CA PRO A 119 -4.73 14.42 9.27
C PRO A 119 -4.32 15.01 7.92
N ALA A 120 -3.18 14.59 7.37
CA ALA A 120 -2.72 15.01 6.04
C ALA A 120 -3.43 14.29 4.87
N MET A 121 -4.39 13.40 5.15
CA MET A 121 -5.07 12.57 4.13
C MET A 121 -6.58 12.87 3.98
N PRO A 122 -7.03 14.14 4.00
CA PRO A 122 -8.46 14.45 3.92
C PRO A 122 -9.07 14.03 2.57
N GLY A 123 -8.33 14.13 1.47
CA GLY A 123 -8.79 13.69 0.16
C GLY A 123 -9.04 12.19 0.08
N MET A 124 -8.21 11.37 0.73
CA MET A 124 -8.40 9.93 0.80
C MET A 124 -9.61 9.58 1.67
N ALA A 125 -9.80 10.27 2.80
CA ALA A 125 -10.97 10.10 3.64
C ALA A 125 -12.27 10.46 2.88
N GLN A 126 -12.24 11.50 2.07
CA GLN A 126 -13.36 11.86 1.20
C GLN A 126 -13.65 10.78 0.16
N LEU A 127 -12.63 10.20 -0.48
CA LEU A 127 -12.82 9.10 -1.42
C LEU A 127 -13.46 7.88 -0.74
N PHE A 128 -13.03 7.55 0.48
CA PHE A 128 -13.64 6.47 1.26
C PHE A 128 -15.11 6.79 1.58
N ASN A 129 -15.39 7.95 2.12
CA ASN A 129 -16.72 8.35 2.53
C ASN A 129 -17.72 8.52 1.36
N THR A 130 -17.20 8.66 0.12
CA THR A 130 -17.99 8.66 -1.12
C THR A 130 -18.04 7.30 -1.82
N GLY A 131 -17.53 6.23 -1.20
CA GLY A 131 -17.54 4.87 -1.73
C GLY A 131 -16.56 4.62 -2.89
N LYS A 132 -15.57 5.48 -3.08
CA LYS A 132 -14.56 5.38 -4.15
C LYS A 132 -13.23 4.80 -3.68
N ALA A 133 -13.08 4.56 -2.38
CA ALA A 133 -11.92 3.92 -1.79
C ALA A 133 -12.34 2.91 -0.74
N ALA A 134 -11.49 1.91 -0.50
CA ALA A 134 -11.64 0.96 0.59
C ALA A 134 -10.33 0.85 1.37
N VAL A 135 -10.43 0.55 2.65
CA VAL A 135 -9.29 0.30 3.53
C VAL A 135 -9.35 -1.15 3.99
N GLN A 136 -8.27 -1.88 3.76
CA GLN A 136 -8.10 -3.23 4.29
C GLN A 136 -7.04 -3.22 5.37
N LEU A 137 -7.42 -3.64 6.57
CA LEU A 137 -6.53 -3.72 7.73
C LEU A 137 -6.04 -5.15 7.96
N ASN A 138 -5.00 -5.29 8.79
CA ASN A 138 -4.42 -6.59 9.16
C ASN A 138 -3.91 -7.41 7.97
N VAL A 139 -3.43 -6.75 6.94
CA VAL A 139 -2.76 -7.39 5.81
C VAL A 139 -1.28 -7.52 6.13
N GLY A 140 -0.74 -8.71 5.95
CA GLY A 140 0.67 -8.98 6.19
C GLY A 140 1.06 -10.39 5.77
N PRO A 141 2.37 -10.69 5.70
CA PRO A 141 2.83 -12.02 5.39
C PRO A 141 2.39 -13.01 6.48
N LEU A 142 1.77 -14.12 6.08
CA LEU A 142 1.24 -15.13 6.96
C LEU A 142 1.42 -16.51 6.33
N VAL A 143 2.02 -17.46 7.06
CA VAL A 143 2.09 -18.86 6.63
C VAL A 143 0.85 -19.61 7.14
N VAL A 144 0.57 -19.51 8.44
CA VAL A 144 -0.62 -20.05 9.08
C VAL A 144 -1.18 -19.05 10.08
N PRO A 145 -2.49 -19.01 10.32
CA PRO A 145 -3.08 -18.19 11.37
C PRO A 145 -2.51 -18.55 12.73
N LEU A 146 -2.06 -17.56 13.50
CA LEU A 146 -1.42 -17.75 14.79
C LEU A 146 -2.03 -16.87 15.85
N THR A 147 -2.21 -17.43 17.03
CA THR A 147 -2.44 -16.66 18.27
C THR A 147 -1.11 -16.17 18.86
N ARG A 148 -1.19 -15.17 19.73
CA ARG A 148 -0.01 -14.68 20.45
C ARG A 148 0.70 -15.78 21.26
N ALA A 149 -0.06 -16.68 21.90
CA ALA A 149 0.50 -17.79 22.67
C ALA A 149 1.28 -18.76 21.76
N GLN A 150 0.74 -19.08 20.58
CA GLN A 150 1.39 -19.93 19.58
C GLN A 150 2.68 -19.28 19.05
N TYR A 151 2.62 -17.98 18.74
CA TYR A 151 3.82 -17.23 18.35
C TYR A 151 4.90 -17.29 19.44
N SER A 152 4.53 -17.10 20.72
CA SER A 152 5.46 -17.05 21.84
C SER A 152 5.97 -18.44 22.26
N SER A 153 5.35 -19.53 21.81
CA SER A 153 5.75 -20.90 22.16
C SER A 153 7.10 -21.32 21.57
N ASN A 154 7.62 -20.58 20.60
CA ASN A 154 8.84 -20.92 19.84
C ASN A 154 8.81 -22.27 19.09
N ASN A 155 7.70 -22.98 19.07
CA ASN A 155 7.55 -24.23 18.34
C ASN A 155 7.31 -23.95 16.85
N ARG A 156 8.38 -23.75 16.10
CA ARG A 156 8.31 -23.39 14.68
C ARG A 156 7.94 -24.54 13.75
N ALA A 157 8.05 -25.77 14.22
CA ALA A 157 7.58 -26.94 13.47
C ALA A 157 6.04 -27.00 13.40
N LEU A 158 5.37 -26.65 14.51
CA LEU A 158 3.92 -26.59 14.58
C LEU A 158 3.34 -25.24 14.17
N TYR A 159 4.07 -24.17 14.44
CA TYR A 159 3.66 -22.79 14.21
C TYR A 159 4.70 -22.04 13.37
N PRO A 160 4.78 -22.36 12.07
CA PRO A 160 5.75 -21.73 11.18
C PRO A 160 5.46 -20.23 11.01
N LEU A 161 6.52 -19.46 10.89
CA LEU A 161 6.47 -18.04 10.61
C LEU A 161 7.00 -17.76 9.22
N PRO A 162 6.56 -16.67 8.58
CA PRO A 162 7.22 -16.18 7.39
C PRO A 162 8.70 -15.94 7.66
N PRO A 163 9.58 -16.25 6.71
CA PRO A 163 11.01 -16.02 6.90
C PRO A 163 11.30 -14.53 7.03
N LYS A 164 12.29 -14.20 7.86
CA LYS A 164 12.89 -12.87 7.95
C LYS A 164 11.88 -11.74 8.19
N LEU A 165 10.85 -11.96 9.02
CA LEU A 165 9.75 -11.03 9.31
C LEU A 165 10.18 -9.59 9.62
N PHE A 166 11.35 -9.39 10.19
CA PHE A 166 11.84 -8.07 10.62
C PHE A 166 13.01 -7.56 9.76
N SER A 167 13.30 -8.23 8.65
CA SER A 167 14.30 -7.78 7.69
C SER A 167 13.67 -6.81 6.69
N HIS A 168 14.10 -5.57 6.66
CA HIS A 168 13.59 -4.56 5.74
C HIS A 168 13.72 -4.98 4.26
N ASN A 169 14.88 -5.53 3.87
CA ASN A 169 15.12 -5.92 2.48
C ASN A 169 14.28 -7.13 2.05
N ASP A 170 14.18 -8.13 2.93
CA ASP A 170 13.44 -9.36 2.60
C ASP A 170 11.93 -9.10 2.57
N GLN A 171 11.41 -8.24 3.45
CA GLN A 171 9.99 -7.89 3.48
C GLN A 171 9.53 -7.20 2.20
N GLN A 172 10.38 -6.45 1.52
CA GLN A 172 10.05 -5.85 0.22
C GLN A 172 9.70 -6.92 -0.80
N SER A 173 10.52 -7.98 -0.89
CA SER A 173 10.27 -9.11 -1.79
C SER A 173 9.01 -9.88 -1.42
N VAL A 174 8.81 -10.17 -0.13
CA VAL A 174 7.63 -10.89 0.37
C VAL A 174 6.34 -10.14 0.03
N TRP A 175 6.29 -8.83 0.27
CA TRP A 175 5.11 -8.01 -0.03
C TRP A 175 4.81 -7.91 -1.53
N GLN A 176 5.85 -7.81 -2.36
CA GLN A 176 5.68 -7.69 -3.81
C GLN A 176 5.35 -9.02 -4.49
N SER A 177 5.77 -10.13 -3.92
CA SER A 177 5.50 -11.46 -4.48
C SER A 177 4.20 -12.08 -3.99
N SER A 178 3.62 -11.57 -2.91
CA SER A 178 2.52 -12.21 -2.18
C SER A 178 2.85 -13.64 -1.72
N SER A 179 4.13 -13.98 -1.64
CA SER A 179 4.62 -15.27 -1.18
C SER A 179 5.19 -15.15 0.22
N PRO A 180 4.56 -15.76 1.24
CA PRO A 180 5.04 -15.68 2.62
C PRO A 180 6.38 -16.39 2.83
N GLU A 181 6.79 -17.24 1.91
CA GLU A 181 8.07 -17.95 1.92
C GLU A 181 9.16 -17.21 1.12
N GLY A 182 8.81 -16.09 0.53
CA GLY A 182 9.68 -15.32 -0.34
C GLY A 182 9.65 -15.79 -1.80
N SER A 183 9.93 -14.89 -2.70
CA SER A 183 10.03 -15.15 -4.13
C SER A 183 10.94 -14.12 -4.77
N THR A 184 11.58 -14.51 -5.88
CA THR A 184 12.38 -13.60 -6.70
C THR A 184 11.55 -12.85 -7.74
N VAL A 185 10.29 -13.24 -7.92
CA VAL A 185 9.37 -12.64 -8.91
C VAL A 185 8.15 -12.10 -8.20
N GLY A 186 7.82 -10.84 -8.44
CA GLY A 186 6.63 -10.20 -7.91
C GLY A 186 5.38 -10.50 -8.75
N TRP A 187 4.21 -10.22 -8.19
CA TRP A 187 2.92 -10.41 -8.87
C TRP A 187 2.74 -9.53 -10.12
N GLY A 188 3.56 -8.53 -10.31
CA GLY A 188 3.56 -7.65 -11.48
C GLY A 188 4.67 -7.97 -12.49
N GLY A 189 5.50 -8.97 -12.24
CA GLY A 189 6.69 -9.28 -13.03
C GLY A 189 6.57 -10.45 -13.97
#